data_d243f54fa11098c12c8eaf038b832f3e
#
_entry.id   d243f54fa11098c12c8eaf038b832f3e
#
_cell.length_a   1.000
_cell.length_b   1.000
_cell.length_c   1.000
_cell.angle_alpha   90.00
_cell.angle_beta   90.00
_cell.angle_gamma   90.00
#
_symmetry.space_group_name_H-M   'P 1'
#
loop_
_entity.id
_entity.type
_entity.pdbx_description
1 polymer ?
#
loop_
_entity_poly.entity_id
_entity_poly.type
_entity_poly.pdbx_seq_one_letter_code
_entity_poly.pdbx_strand_id
1 'polypeptide(L)'
;MDKIKHISFAVVLLALVAIISIIAIPHNSQNLGGGYWYDKEGKRVFGPDIDIPPVAKILTCKGDYIIAEQNPNKEREEATYEHEYNYPYGRDTTYYWIIYKKKHTFSGPLLKAKLDSVLTENGYPRVFYNSQTQETQWNNEDNK
;
A
#
# COMPACT_ATOMS: atom_id res chain seq x y z
N MET A 1 -46.15 -3.75 14.21
CA MET A 1 -45.24 -2.73 14.75
C MET A 1 -43.79 -3.15 14.82
N ASP A 2 -43.47 -4.43 14.91
CA ASP A 2 -42.08 -4.90 15.09
C ASP A 2 -41.20 -4.87 13.83
N LYS A 3 -41.78 -5.07 12.63
CA LYS A 3 -41.03 -5.00 11.36
C LYS A 3 -40.38 -3.63 11.09
N ILE A 4 -41.02 -2.55 11.49
CA ILE A 4 -40.50 -1.19 11.30
C ILE A 4 -39.33 -0.92 12.22
N LYS A 5 -39.34 -1.46 13.43
CA LYS A 5 -38.20 -1.34 14.38
C LYS A 5 -36.95 -2.05 13.88
N HIS A 6 -37.10 -3.24 13.28
CA HIS A 6 -35.98 -4.00 12.72
C HIS A 6 -35.33 -3.34 11.49
N ILE A 7 -36.16 -2.73 10.62
CA ILE A 7 -35.66 -2.00 9.46
C ILE A 7 -34.90 -0.75 9.90
N SER A 8 -35.41 -0.02 10.88
CA SER A 8 -34.71 1.16 11.41
C SER A 8 -33.36 0.81 12.03
N PHE A 9 -33.28 -0.27 12.78
CA PHE A 9 -32.03 -0.74 13.39
C PHE A 9 -30.99 -1.17 12.32
N ALA A 10 -31.41 -1.88 11.28
CA ALA A 10 -30.52 -2.30 10.20
C ALA A 10 -29.96 -1.11 9.40
N VAL A 11 -30.79 -0.09 9.14
CA VAL A 11 -30.36 1.13 8.44
C VAL A 11 -29.35 1.92 9.28
N VAL A 12 -29.58 2.04 10.60
CA VAL A 12 -28.65 2.71 11.51
C VAL A 12 -27.33 1.95 11.60
N LEU A 13 -27.35 0.62 11.66
CA LEU A 13 -26.15 -0.20 11.69
C LEU A 13 -25.33 -0.07 10.41
N LEU A 14 -25.99 -0.09 9.24
CA LEU A 14 -25.36 0.13 7.94
C LEU A 14 -24.71 1.52 7.82
N ALA A 15 -25.41 2.56 8.30
CA ALA A 15 -24.87 3.91 8.33
C ALA A 15 -23.65 4.04 9.25
N LEU A 16 -23.68 3.39 10.41
CA LEU A 16 -22.55 3.34 11.35
C LEU A 16 -21.33 2.64 10.74
N VAL A 17 -21.52 1.51 10.08
CA VAL A 17 -20.44 0.79 9.39
C VAL A 17 -19.85 1.64 8.25
N ALA A 18 -20.69 2.34 7.49
CA ALA A 18 -20.22 3.24 6.43
C ALA A 18 -19.41 4.41 6.99
N ILE A 19 -19.83 5.01 8.10
CA ILE A 19 -19.11 6.11 8.75
C ILE A 19 -17.75 5.62 9.30
N ILE A 20 -17.69 4.46 9.94
CA ILE A 20 -16.45 3.88 10.45
C ILE A 20 -15.47 3.59 9.30
N SER A 21 -15.97 3.10 8.16
CA SER A 21 -15.14 2.86 6.97
C SER A 21 -14.54 4.13 6.39
N ILE A 22 -15.24 5.25 6.43
CA ILE A 22 -14.75 6.55 5.96
C ILE A 22 -13.69 7.13 6.89
N ILE A 23 -13.83 6.93 8.20
CA ILE A 23 -12.88 7.43 9.20
C ILE A 23 -11.56 6.63 9.21
N ALA A 24 -11.59 5.37 8.77
CA ALA A 24 -10.43 4.47 8.77
C ALA A 24 -9.40 4.80 7.68
N ILE A 25 -9.76 5.59 6.65
CA ILE A 25 -8.83 5.98 5.59
C ILE A 25 -8.17 7.32 5.97
N PRO A 26 -6.85 7.39 6.08
CA PRO A 26 -6.15 8.65 6.35
C PRO A 26 -6.51 9.72 5.32
N HIS A 27 -6.66 10.95 5.78
CA HIS A 27 -7.24 12.06 5.01
C HIS A 27 -6.48 12.41 3.71
N ASN A 28 -5.20 12.01 3.61
CA ASN A 28 -4.33 12.27 2.47
C ASN A 28 -3.86 10.99 1.78
N SER A 29 -4.78 10.02 1.63
CA SER A 29 -4.45 8.74 1.02
C SER A 29 -4.76 8.70 -0.46
N GLN A 30 -3.86 8.11 -1.22
CA GLN A 30 -4.02 7.82 -2.65
C GLN A 30 -4.49 6.38 -2.84
N ASN A 31 -5.58 6.20 -3.59
CA ASN A 31 -6.06 4.88 -3.97
C ASN A 31 -5.13 4.28 -5.04
N LEU A 32 -4.60 3.08 -4.78
CA LEU A 32 -3.72 2.34 -5.69
C LEU A 32 -4.47 1.25 -6.47
N GLY A 33 -5.77 1.10 -6.22
CA GLY A 33 -6.61 0.03 -6.78
C GLY A 33 -6.49 -1.30 -6.04
N GLY A 34 -7.46 -2.18 -6.24
CA GLY A 34 -7.50 -3.50 -5.59
C GLY A 34 -7.65 -3.48 -4.07
N GLY A 35 -8.11 -2.38 -3.49
CA GLY A 35 -8.23 -2.20 -2.04
C GLY A 35 -6.96 -1.69 -1.36
N TYR A 36 -5.93 -1.33 -2.13
CA TYR A 36 -4.66 -0.81 -1.60
C TYR A 36 -4.63 0.72 -1.63
N TRP A 37 -3.98 1.28 -0.62
CA TRP A 37 -3.87 2.72 -0.40
C TRP A 37 -2.45 3.12 -0.06
N TYR A 38 -2.08 4.33 -0.45
CA TYR A 38 -0.84 4.98 -0.04
C TYR A 38 -1.17 6.21 0.79
N ASP A 39 -0.80 6.18 2.05
CA ASP A 39 -0.82 7.35 2.92
C ASP A 39 0.39 8.22 2.61
N LYS A 40 0.15 9.39 2.01
CA LYS A 40 1.21 10.32 1.59
C LYS A 40 1.86 11.02 2.79
N GLU A 41 1.11 11.24 3.84
CA GLU A 41 1.57 11.91 5.04
C GLU A 41 2.36 10.94 5.92
N GLY A 42 1.81 9.78 6.20
CA GLY A 42 2.46 8.71 6.95
C GLY A 42 3.50 7.94 6.15
N LYS A 43 3.58 8.13 4.81
CA LYS A 43 4.47 7.37 3.90
C LYS A 43 4.35 5.87 4.10
N ARG A 44 3.12 5.38 4.12
CA ARG A 44 2.75 4.01 4.42
C ARG A 44 1.91 3.43 3.29
N VAL A 45 2.11 2.15 2.96
CA VAL A 45 1.24 1.41 2.03
C VAL A 45 0.45 0.39 2.83
N PHE A 46 -0.86 0.38 2.66
CA PHE A 46 -1.71 -0.56 3.37
C PHE A 46 -2.84 -1.09 2.48
N GLY A 47 -3.36 -2.25 2.84
CA GLY A 47 -4.41 -2.94 2.10
C GLY A 47 -4.89 -4.19 2.81
N PRO A 48 -5.63 -5.06 2.11
CA PRO A 48 -6.30 -6.22 2.72
C PRO A 48 -5.36 -7.21 3.39
N ASP A 49 -4.15 -7.33 2.89
CA ASP A 49 -3.19 -8.38 3.25
C ASP A 49 -1.80 -7.84 3.59
N ILE A 50 -1.60 -6.52 3.52
CA ILE A 50 -0.30 -5.90 3.75
C ILE A 50 -0.43 -4.54 4.44
N ASP A 51 0.56 -4.25 5.25
CA ASP A 51 0.77 -2.97 5.87
C ASP A 51 2.28 -2.67 5.89
N ILE A 52 2.77 -1.98 4.86
CA ILE A 52 4.19 -1.60 4.77
C ILE A 52 4.41 -0.33 5.60
N PRO A 53 5.16 -0.42 6.71
CA PRO A 53 5.42 0.71 7.59
C PRO A 53 6.21 1.83 6.90
N PRO A 54 6.24 3.03 7.47
CA PRO A 54 7.13 4.10 7.01
C PRO A 54 8.63 3.71 7.07
N VAL A 55 9.45 4.24 6.21
CA VAL A 55 9.14 5.21 5.17
C VAL A 55 8.95 4.46 3.85
N ALA A 56 7.72 4.32 3.40
CA ALA A 56 7.43 3.70 2.11
C ALA A 56 7.25 4.75 1.01
N LYS A 57 7.57 4.37 -0.22
CA LYS A 57 7.43 5.17 -1.44
C LYS A 57 6.94 4.29 -2.57
N ILE A 58 5.95 4.75 -3.33
CA ILE A 58 5.49 4.03 -4.53
C ILE A 58 6.45 4.31 -5.67
N LEU A 59 7.01 3.26 -6.27
CA LEU A 59 7.84 3.33 -7.46
C LEU A 59 7.01 3.16 -8.72
N THR A 60 6.04 2.25 -8.70
CA THR A 60 5.08 2.07 -9.79
C THR A 60 3.78 1.47 -9.29
N CYS A 61 2.70 1.82 -9.97
CA CYS A 61 1.39 1.26 -9.76
C CYS A 61 0.73 1.09 -11.13
N LYS A 62 0.93 -0.06 -11.77
CA LYS A 62 0.40 -0.34 -13.11
C LYS A 62 -0.31 -1.67 -13.15
N GLY A 63 -1.47 -1.69 -13.83
CA GLY A 63 -2.25 -2.92 -13.99
C GLY A 63 -2.50 -3.63 -12.67
N ASP A 64 -2.01 -4.85 -12.57
CA ASP A 64 -2.31 -5.76 -11.46
C ASP A 64 -1.26 -5.76 -10.33
N TYR A 65 -0.25 -4.91 -10.39
CA TYR A 65 0.81 -4.87 -9.38
C TYR A 65 1.18 -3.45 -8.95
N ILE A 66 1.72 -3.37 -7.73
CA ILE A 66 2.33 -2.19 -7.14
C ILE A 66 3.75 -2.56 -6.76
N ILE A 67 4.71 -1.68 -7.04
CA ILE A 67 6.07 -1.79 -6.51
C ILE A 67 6.31 -0.62 -5.57
N ALA A 68 6.70 -0.95 -4.35
CA ALA A 68 7.06 0.03 -3.33
C ALA A 68 8.51 -0.15 -2.89
N GLU A 69 9.15 0.96 -2.55
CA GLU A 69 10.43 1.03 -1.87
C GLU A 69 10.20 1.40 -0.42
N GLN A 70 10.94 0.81 0.50
CA GLN A 70 10.86 1.11 1.92
C GLN A 70 12.26 1.29 2.51
N ASN A 71 12.38 2.27 3.40
CA ASN A 71 13.55 2.44 4.25
C ASN A 71 13.14 2.40 5.73
N PRO A 72 13.15 1.22 6.36
CA PRO A 72 12.56 1.02 7.69
C PRO A 72 13.29 1.73 8.82
N ASN A 73 14.54 2.17 8.60
CA ASN A 73 15.31 2.84 9.65
C ASN A 73 14.96 4.31 9.86
N LYS A 74 14.28 4.94 8.90
CA LYS A 74 14.05 6.40 8.98
C LYS A 74 12.90 6.79 9.86
N GLU A 75 12.29 5.81 10.62
CA GLU A 75 11.16 6.18 11.33
C GLU A 75 10.57 5.52 12.48
N ARG A 76 10.32 6.31 13.37
CA ARG A 76 9.40 6.31 14.51
C ARG A 76 9.29 4.97 15.21
N GLU A 77 10.13 4.81 16.18
CA GLU A 77 10.08 3.76 17.20
C GLU A 77 8.75 3.66 17.96
N GLU A 78 7.86 4.66 17.78
CA GLU A 78 6.64 4.81 18.58
C GLU A 78 5.38 4.26 17.91
N ALA A 79 5.41 3.94 16.64
CA ALA A 79 4.23 3.42 15.95
C ALA A 79 4.19 1.90 16.08
N THR A 80 3.24 1.41 16.82
CA THR A 80 2.90 -0.01 16.88
C THR A 80 2.23 -0.39 15.56
N TYR A 81 2.96 -1.05 14.67
CA TYR A 81 2.39 -1.63 13.45
C TYR A 81 1.90 -3.04 13.75
N GLU A 82 0.76 -3.39 13.19
CA GLU A 82 0.16 -4.71 13.40
C GLU A 82 1.02 -5.86 12.84
N HIS A 83 1.93 -5.54 11.92
CA HIS A 83 2.78 -6.53 11.28
C HIS A 83 4.25 -6.16 11.45
N GLU A 84 5.00 -7.02 12.12
CA GLU A 84 6.46 -6.98 12.13
C GLU A 84 7.01 -7.82 10.98
N TYR A 85 7.73 -7.16 10.07
CA TYR A 85 8.43 -7.86 9.00
C TYR A 85 9.87 -8.18 9.42
N ASN A 86 10.34 -9.35 9.01
CA ASN A 86 11.74 -9.70 9.18
C ASN A 86 12.59 -8.98 8.12
N TYR A 87 13.48 -8.12 8.57
CA TYR A 87 14.45 -7.40 7.73
C TYR A 87 15.82 -8.09 7.79
N PRO A 88 16.13 -9.02 6.87
CA PRO A 88 17.27 -9.91 6.98
C PRO A 88 18.63 -9.21 6.94
N TYR A 89 18.67 -7.98 6.43
CA TYR A 89 19.88 -7.16 6.34
C TYR A 89 19.83 -5.91 7.22
N GLY A 90 18.97 -5.94 8.24
CA GLY A 90 18.79 -4.82 9.17
C GLY A 90 17.92 -3.70 8.64
N ARG A 91 17.57 -2.78 9.53
CA ARG A 91 16.64 -1.68 9.23
C ARG A 91 17.30 -0.51 8.49
N ASP A 92 18.63 -0.46 8.39
CA ASP A 92 19.38 0.57 7.64
C ASP A 92 19.43 0.29 6.13
N THR A 93 18.83 -0.81 5.71
CA THR A 93 18.81 -1.26 4.32
C THR A 93 17.52 -0.84 3.62
N THR A 94 17.64 -0.45 2.36
CA THR A 94 16.47 -0.20 1.51
C THR A 94 15.90 -1.52 1.01
N TYR A 95 14.61 -1.71 1.22
CA TYR A 95 13.86 -2.88 0.78
C TYR A 95 12.83 -2.52 -0.28
N TYR A 96 12.40 -3.54 -1.00
CA TYR A 96 11.41 -3.44 -2.07
C TYR A 96 10.28 -4.44 -1.84
N TRP A 97 9.09 -4.04 -2.29
CA TRP A 97 7.87 -4.81 -2.16
C TRP A 97 7.17 -4.90 -3.50
N ILE A 98 6.65 -6.07 -3.83
CA ILE A 98 5.76 -6.27 -4.96
C ILE A 98 4.41 -6.72 -4.41
N ILE A 99 3.36 -5.97 -4.68
CA ILE A 99 2.00 -6.29 -4.27
C ILE A 99 1.23 -6.70 -5.53
N TYR A 100 0.63 -7.87 -5.50
CA TYR A 100 -0.17 -8.43 -6.60
C TYR A 100 -1.65 -8.18 -6.29
N LYS A 101 -2.22 -7.11 -6.84
CA LYS A 101 -3.55 -6.59 -6.50
C LYS A 101 -4.68 -7.62 -6.64
N LYS A 102 -4.70 -8.38 -7.72
CA LYS A 102 -5.74 -9.39 -7.97
C LYS A 102 -5.62 -10.63 -7.09
N LYS A 103 -4.41 -10.99 -6.71
CA LYS A 103 -4.14 -12.19 -5.92
C LYS A 103 -4.22 -11.93 -4.42
N HIS A 104 -4.26 -10.66 -4.01
CA HIS A 104 -4.13 -10.24 -2.62
C HIS A 104 -2.93 -10.91 -1.93
N THR A 105 -1.78 -10.88 -2.60
CA THR A 105 -0.52 -11.41 -2.09
C THR A 105 0.60 -10.41 -2.34
N PHE A 106 1.70 -10.58 -1.63
CA PHE A 106 2.88 -9.74 -1.79
C PHE A 106 4.18 -10.53 -1.72
N SER A 107 5.25 -9.93 -2.21
CA SER A 107 6.63 -10.39 -2.06
C SER A 107 7.46 -9.27 -1.47
N GLY A 108 8.11 -9.50 -0.35
CA GLY A 108 8.95 -8.53 0.37
C GLY A 108 9.09 -8.90 1.84
N PRO A 109 10.02 -8.24 2.53
CA PRO A 109 10.99 -7.25 2.04
C PRO A 109 12.09 -7.88 1.16
N LEU A 110 12.34 -7.33 -0.02
CA LEU A 110 13.32 -7.82 -1.00
C LEU A 110 14.49 -6.84 -1.12
N LEU A 111 15.69 -7.35 -1.39
CA LEU A 111 16.77 -6.53 -1.90
C LEU A 111 16.57 -6.20 -3.38
N LYS A 112 17.21 -5.13 -3.87
CA LYS A 112 17.08 -4.68 -5.26
C LYS A 112 17.41 -5.78 -6.27
N ALA A 113 18.48 -6.54 -6.06
CA ALA A 113 18.86 -7.63 -6.95
C ALA A 113 17.76 -8.71 -7.05
N LYS A 114 17.09 -9.00 -5.93
CA LYS A 114 15.98 -9.96 -5.92
C LYS A 114 14.73 -9.40 -6.58
N LEU A 115 14.44 -8.10 -6.38
CA LEU A 115 13.38 -7.42 -7.11
C LEU A 115 13.59 -7.53 -8.62
N ASP A 116 14.80 -7.17 -9.11
CA ASP A 116 15.13 -7.21 -10.53
C ASP A 116 15.00 -8.63 -11.12
N SER A 117 15.38 -9.66 -10.37
CA SER A 117 15.18 -11.08 -10.73
C SER A 117 13.69 -11.40 -10.91
N VAL A 118 12.88 -11.10 -9.90
CA VAL A 118 11.44 -11.37 -9.91
C VAL A 118 10.73 -10.63 -11.05
N LEU A 119 11.09 -9.37 -11.30
CA LEU A 119 10.52 -8.60 -12.40
C LEU A 119 10.88 -9.21 -13.76
N THR A 120 12.12 -9.64 -13.93
CA THR A 120 12.59 -10.29 -15.16
C THR A 120 11.89 -11.63 -15.39
N GLU A 121 11.80 -12.48 -14.37
CA GLU A 121 11.13 -13.79 -14.42
C GLU A 121 9.65 -13.69 -14.79
N ASN A 122 8.98 -12.62 -14.35
CA ASN A 122 7.55 -12.41 -14.61
C ASN A 122 7.28 -11.52 -15.83
N GLY A 123 8.30 -11.09 -16.56
CA GLY A 123 8.15 -10.22 -17.73
C GLY A 123 7.65 -8.81 -17.41
N TYR A 124 7.83 -8.37 -16.17
CA TYR A 124 7.48 -7.01 -15.77
C TYR A 124 8.56 -5.99 -16.22
N PRO A 125 8.17 -4.76 -16.58
CA PRO A 125 9.15 -3.74 -16.94
C PRO A 125 10.04 -3.43 -15.73
N ARG A 126 11.33 -3.26 -15.98
CA ARG A 126 12.27 -2.85 -14.94
C ARG A 126 11.89 -1.46 -14.43
N VAL A 127 11.86 -1.32 -13.13
CA VAL A 127 11.63 -0.01 -12.50
C VAL A 127 12.96 0.74 -12.50
N PHE A 128 13.09 1.71 -13.39
CA PHE A 128 14.25 2.60 -13.40
C PHE A 128 14.03 3.69 -12.35
N TYR A 129 14.82 3.63 -11.29
CA TYR A 129 14.92 4.72 -10.34
C TYR A 129 15.86 5.78 -10.90
N ASN A 130 15.30 6.89 -11.34
CA ASN A 130 16.09 8.06 -11.69
C ASN A 130 16.19 8.94 -10.43
N SER A 131 17.32 8.89 -9.75
CA SER A 131 17.56 9.60 -8.48
C SER A 131 17.56 11.13 -8.61
N GLN A 132 17.35 11.68 -9.80
CA GLN A 132 17.41 13.12 -10.07
C GLN A 132 16.05 13.80 -10.26
N THR A 133 14.96 13.08 -10.35
CA THR A 133 13.63 13.70 -10.45
C THR A 133 12.76 13.30 -9.26
N GLN A 134 12.67 14.19 -8.29
CA GLN A 134 11.76 14.09 -7.14
C GLN A 134 10.28 14.33 -7.52
N GLU A 135 9.94 14.35 -8.78
CA GLU A 135 8.55 14.43 -9.24
C GLU A 135 8.20 13.15 -9.98
N THR A 136 7.50 12.27 -9.30
CA THR A 136 6.73 11.23 -9.96
C THR A 136 5.66 11.91 -10.81
N GLN A 137 5.92 12.05 -12.11
CA GLN A 137 4.87 12.35 -13.08
C GLN A 137 3.91 11.15 -13.12
N TRP A 138 2.93 11.17 -12.25
CA TRP A 138 1.73 10.38 -12.38
C TRP A 138 0.84 11.12 -13.39
N ASN A 139 1.13 10.95 -14.67
CA ASN A 139 0.25 11.43 -15.71
C ASN A 139 -1.01 10.56 -15.66
N ASN A 140 -2.14 11.23 -15.44
CA ASN A 140 -3.49 10.72 -15.58
C ASN A 140 -3.74 10.31 -17.06
N GLU A 141 -3.23 9.16 -17.49
CA GLU A 141 -3.52 8.61 -18.82
C GLU A 141 -4.69 7.62 -18.85
N ASP A 142 -5.33 7.37 -17.71
CA ASP A 142 -6.48 6.45 -17.64
C ASP A 142 -7.85 7.15 -17.62
N ASN A 143 -7.94 8.38 -18.15
CA ASN A 143 -9.22 9.06 -18.40
C ASN A 143 -9.41 9.34 -19.91
N LYS A 144 -9.49 8.28 -20.72
CA LYS A 144 -10.13 8.33 -22.03
C LYS A 144 -10.84 7.01 -22.33
#